data_310696a849dd0e4ec63481076a2bd146
#
_entry.id   310696a849dd0e4ec63481076a2bd146
#
_cell.length_a   1.000
_cell.length_b   1.000
_cell.length_c   1.000
_cell.angle_alpha   90.00
_cell.angle_beta   90.00
_cell.angle_gamma   90.00
#
_symmetry.space_group_name_H-M   'P 1'
#
loop_
_entity.id
_entity.type
_entity.pdbx_description
1 polymer ?
#
loop_
_entity_poly.entity_id
_entity_poly.type
_entity_poly.pdbx_seq_one_letter_code
_entity_poly.pdbx_strand_id
1 'polypeptide(L)'
;PHRTPPIGPHRDRRQAQRFPFAQPVDTPAEQFANWLPYSAYLAPEKIFVNRDSMGVMLELMPQSGADERMAEVLVSLYANCPPGTGIQFHLFGSPQVRTQLRHYANLRVEDEDQSEQAKQWGRPARNGNLFRKLARQRVGHLLQGAQKSLTAGFHYTIRDFRLMLSVAFPGDP
;
A
#
# COMPACT_ATOMS: atom_id res chain seq x y z
N PRO A 1 -61.29 30.48 20.82
CA PRO A 1 -60.62 30.52 19.54
C PRO A 1 -59.14 30.46 19.74
N HIS A 2 -58.59 29.22 19.67
CA HIS A 2 -57.16 28.98 19.75
C HIS A 2 -56.55 29.26 18.38
N ARG A 3 -55.71 30.30 18.28
CA ARG A 3 -54.86 30.53 17.09
C ARG A 3 -53.62 29.66 17.20
N THR A 4 -53.46 28.75 16.30
CA THR A 4 -52.27 27.97 16.07
C THR A 4 -51.22 28.88 15.42
N PRO A 5 -49.96 28.95 15.91
CA PRO A 5 -48.91 29.72 15.26
C PRO A 5 -48.47 29.05 13.93
N PRO A 6 -48.06 29.85 12.93
CA PRO A 6 -47.61 29.32 11.64
C PRO A 6 -46.31 28.53 11.77
N ILE A 7 -46.29 27.35 11.20
CA ILE A 7 -45.12 26.51 11.05
C ILE A 7 -44.17 27.23 10.08
N GLY A 8 -43.05 27.72 10.61
CA GLY A 8 -41.99 28.30 9.80
C GLY A 8 -41.35 27.27 8.88
N PRO A 9 -40.77 27.69 7.75
CA PRO A 9 -40.21 26.79 6.76
C PRO A 9 -39.11 25.91 7.38
N HIS A 10 -39.25 24.62 7.26
CA HIS A 10 -38.22 23.65 7.57
C HIS A 10 -36.95 24.02 6.79
N ARG A 11 -35.97 24.56 7.46
CA ARG A 11 -34.62 24.71 6.94
C ARG A 11 -34.09 23.27 6.69
N ASP A 12 -34.05 22.92 5.43
CA ASP A 12 -33.42 21.72 4.92
C ASP A 12 -31.95 21.70 5.39
N ARG A 13 -31.65 20.93 6.42
CA ARG A 13 -30.31 20.73 6.99
C ARG A 13 -29.42 19.86 6.12
N ARG A 14 -29.73 19.75 4.84
CA ARG A 14 -28.85 19.16 3.82
C ARG A 14 -27.95 20.23 3.20
N GLN A 15 -27.36 21.09 3.99
CA GLN A 15 -26.12 21.72 3.57
C GLN A 15 -25.08 20.62 3.65
N ALA A 16 -24.88 19.93 2.52
CA ALA A 16 -23.69 19.15 2.26
C ALA A 16 -22.49 19.94 2.79
N GLN A 17 -21.78 19.37 3.75
CA GLN A 17 -20.50 19.92 4.19
C GLN A 17 -19.64 20.07 2.93
N ARG A 18 -19.60 21.27 2.37
CA ARG A 18 -18.63 21.63 1.35
C ARG A 18 -17.29 21.52 2.03
N PHE A 19 -16.57 20.47 1.72
CA PHE A 19 -15.21 20.26 2.18
C PHE A 19 -14.39 21.49 1.81
N PRO A 20 -13.71 22.17 2.76
CA PRO A 20 -13.05 23.45 2.52
C PRO A 20 -11.85 23.37 1.55
N PHE A 21 -11.52 22.19 1.04
CA PHE A 21 -10.38 21.94 0.16
C PHE A 21 -10.73 21.73 -1.31
N ALA A 22 -12.00 21.68 -1.66
CA ALA A 22 -12.41 21.58 -3.05
C ALA A 22 -12.59 22.99 -3.64
N GLN A 23 -11.53 23.78 -3.71
CA GLN A 23 -11.51 24.87 -4.65
C GLN A 23 -11.31 24.27 -6.04
N PRO A 24 -12.19 24.57 -7.03
CA PRO A 24 -11.88 24.24 -8.41
C PRO A 24 -10.64 25.04 -8.78
N VAL A 25 -9.50 24.35 -8.81
CA VAL A 25 -8.31 24.92 -9.43
C VAL A 25 -8.67 25.00 -10.91
N ASP A 26 -8.73 26.20 -11.48
CA ASP A 26 -8.80 26.43 -12.93
C ASP A 26 -7.51 25.90 -13.55
N THR A 27 -7.45 24.60 -13.72
CA THR A 27 -6.30 23.91 -14.28
C THR A 27 -6.55 23.75 -15.77
N PRO A 28 -5.60 24.16 -16.63
CA PRO A 28 -5.75 23.99 -18.08
C PRO A 28 -6.10 22.54 -18.40
N ALA A 29 -7.00 22.33 -19.37
CA ALA A 29 -7.51 21.02 -19.75
C ALA A 29 -6.42 20.01 -20.17
N GLU A 30 -5.21 20.47 -20.41
CA GLU A 30 -4.05 19.69 -20.81
C GLU A 30 -3.25 19.05 -19.67
N GLN A 31 -3.57 19.35 -18.42
CA GLN A 31 -2.85 18.74 -17.30
C GLN A 31 -3.31 17.31 -17.06
N PHE A 32 -2.34 16.39 -16.88
CA PHE A 32 -2.59 14.97 -16.59
C PHE A 32 -3.55 14.75 -15.41
N ALA A 33 -3.51 15.62 -14.41
CA ALA A 33 -4.42 15.57 -13.26
C ALA A 33 -5.90 15.61 -13.64
N ASN A 34 -6.27 16.27 -14.75
CA ASN A 34 -7.65 16.37 -15.21
C ASN A 34 -8.19 15.06 -15.80
N TRP A 35 -7.29 14.14 -16.19
CA TRP A 35 -7.63 12.82 -16.70
C TRP A 35 -7.87 11.81 -15.59
N LEU A 36 -7.46 12.14 -14.35
CA LEU A 36 -7.59 11.26 -13.22
C LEU A 36 -8.97 11.44 -12.55
N PRO A 37 -9.60 10.34 -12.12
CA PRO A 37 -10.95 10.39 -11.55
C PRO A 37 -11.01 10.99 -10.15
N TYR A 38 -9.90 11.07 -9.41
CA TYR A 38 -9.93 11.50 -8.01
C TYR A 38 -9.98 13.01 -7.86
N SER A 39 -10.79 13.42 -6.88
CA SER A 39 -11.00 14.82 -6.52
C SER A 39 -10.32 15.19 -5.21
N ALA A 40 -10.31 14.27 -4.23
CA ALA A 40 -9.73 14.52 -2.90
C ALA A 40 -9.29 13.23 -2.20
N TYR A 41 -8.43 13.38 -1.19
CA TYR A 41 -8.08 12.35 -0.23
C TYR A 41 -8.33 12.84 1.18
N LEU A 42 -9.18 12.15 1.92
CA LEU A 42 -9.48 12.41 3.31
C LEU A 42 -8.51 11.63 4.18
N ALA A 43 -7.45 12.30 4.62
CA ALA A 43 -6.34 11.64 5.33
C ALA A 43 -6.73 11.01 6.68
N PRO A 44 -7.61 11.62 7.52
CA PRO A 44 -8.02 11.00 8.77
C PRO A 44 -8.76 9.67 8.56
N GLU A 45 -9.67 9.63 7.60
CA GLU A 45 -10.51 8.49 7.28
C GLU A 45 -9.84 7.52 6.30
N LYS A 46 -8.75 7.95 5.65
CA LYS A 46 -8.03 7.20 4.58
C LYS A 46 -8.93 6.87 3.38
N ILE A 47 -9.83 7.80 3.03
CA ILE A 47 -10.79 7.64 1.95
C ILE A 47 -10.36 8.49 0.75
N PHE A 48 -10.40 7.89 -0.44
CA PHE A 48 -10.29 8.60 -1.71
C PHE A 48 -11.68 9.01 -2.18
N VAL A 49 -11.83 10.27 -2.54
CA VAL A 49 -13.05 10.82 -3.13
C VAL A 49 -12.80 11.02 -4.62
N ASN A 50 -13.56 10.34 -5.45
CA ASN A 50 -13.57 10.48 -6.90
C ASN A 50 -14.78 11.33 -7.32
N ARG A 51 -14.92 11.56 -8.64
CA ARG A 51 -16.05 12.30 -9.20
C ARG A 51 -17.39 11.61 -8.90
N ASP A 52 -17.44 10.30 -9.09
CA ASP A 52 -18.66 9.48 -9.06
C ASP A 52 -18.61 8.37 -8.01
N SER A 53 -17.58 8.34 -7.19
CA SER A 53 -17.38 7.27 -6.21
C SER A 53 -16.50 7.72 -5.06
N MET A 54 -16.56 6.97 -3.98
CA MET A 54 -15.58 7.06 -2.90
C MET A 54 -15.01 5.67 -2.61
N GLY A 55 -13.77 5.59 -2.16
CA GLY A 55 -13.16 4.29 -1.97
C GLY A 55 -11.97 4.28 -1.03
N VAL A 56 -11.55 3.08 -0.75
CA VAL A 56 -10.37 2.80 0.08
C VAL A 56 -9.38 1.96 -0.70
N MET A 57 -8.10 2.08 -0.32
CA MET A 57 -7.05 1.22 -0.84
C MET A 57 -6.31 0.57 0.33
N LEU A 58 -6.17 -0.74 0.27
CA LEU A 58 -5.53 -1.57 1.29
C LEU A 58 -4.33 -2.30 0.68
N GLU A 59 -3.23 -2.33 1.40
CA GLU A 59 -2.10 -3.21 1.08
C GLU A 59 -2.32 -4.54 1.79
N LEU A 60 -2.32 -5.63 1.02
CA LEU A 60 -2.51 -6.98 1.50
C LEU A 60 -1.17 -7.73 1.46
N MET A 61 -1.02 -8.72 2.33
CA MET A 61 0.10 -9.65 2.22
C MET A 61 -0.13 -10.61 1.06
N PRO A 62 0.81 -10.70 0.09
CA PRO A 62 0.71 -11.68 -0.98
C PRO A 62 0.70 -13.10 -0.40
N GLN A 63 -0.25 -13.91 -0.85
CA GLN A 63 -0.33 -15.33 -0.49
C GLN A 63 0.37 -16.16 -1.57
N SER A 64 0.97 -17.28 -1.17
CA SER A 64 1.65 -18.21 -2.09
C SER A 64 0.71 -19.19 -2.78
N GLY A 65 -0.58 -19.11 -2.54
CA GLY A 65 -1.62 -19.97 -3.12
C GLY A 65 -2.99 -19.51 -2.73
N ALA A 66 -4.02 -20.16 -3.27
CA ALA A 66 -5.42 -19.96 -2.91
C ALA A 66 -5.93 -21.26 -2.25
N ASP A 67 -6.60 -21.10 -1.12
CA ASP A 67 -7.29 -22.17 -0.42
C ASP A 67 -8.81 -21.87 -0.32
N GLU A 68 -9.56 -22.81 0.20
CA GLU A 68 -10.99 -22.68 0.39
C GLU A 68 -11.36 -21.52 1.32
N ARG A 69 -10.56 -21.28 2.35
CA ARG A 69 -10.74 -20.17 3.28
C ARG A 69 -10.60 -18.81 2.59
N MET A 70 -9.67 -18.69 1.64
CA MET A 70 -9.54 -17.46 0.84
C MET A 70 -10.80 -17.26 -0.03
N ALA A 71 -11.33 -18.33 -0.63
CA ALA A 71 -12.57 -18.26 -1.40
C ALA A 71 -13.73 -17.77 -0.53
N GLU A 72 -13.90 -18.29 0.69
CA GLU A 72 -14.92 -17.84 1.65
C GLU A 72 -14.79 -16.36 2.01
N VAL A 73 -13.54 -15.88 2.25
CA VAL A 73 -13.29 -14.46 2.53
C VAL A 73 -13.68 -13.58 1.35
N LEU A 74 -13.35 -13.99 0.13
CA LEU A 74 -13.72 -13.25 -1.09
C LEU A 74 -15.23 -13.22 -1.29
N VAL A 75 -15.93 -14.35 -1.11
CA VAL A 75 -17.39 -14.41 -1.17
C VAL A 75 -18.02 -13.49 -0.12
N SER A 76 -17.50 -13.50 1.12
CA SER A 76 -17.97 -12.63 2.19
C SER A 76 -17.73 -11.14 1.85
N LEU A 77 -16.57 -10.80 1.28
CA LEU A 77 -16.29 -9.44 0.81
C LEU A 77 -17.34 -8.98 -0.22
N TYR A 78 -17.60 -9.80 -1.23
CA TYR A 78 -18.61 -9.50 -2.27
C TYR A 78 -20.01 -9.36 -1.70
N ALA A 79 -20.42 -10.27 -0.81
CA ALA A 79 -21.76 -10.30 -0.25
C ALA A 79 -22.07 -9.07 0.64
N ASN A 80 -21.05 -8.48 1.25
CA ASN A 80 -21.20 -7.31 2.12
C ASN A 80 -21.06 -5.97 1.39
N CYS A 81 -20.74 -5.96 0.11
CA CYS A 81 -20.63 -4.74 -0.67
C CYS A 81 -22.00 -4.34 -1.27
N PRO A 82 -22.35 -3.04 -1.25
CA PRO A 82 -23.53 -2.53 -1.95
C PRO A 82 -23.46 -2.78 -3.45
N PRO A 83 -24.61 -2.86 -4.14
CA PRO A 83 -24.65 -2.93 -5.60
C PRO A 83 -23.88 -1.77 -6.24
N GLY A 84 -23.16 -2.07 -7.32
CA GLY A 84 -22.33 -1.07 -8.02
C GLY A 84 -20.94 -0.85 -7.42
N THR A 85 -20.58 -1.56 -6.33
CA THR A 85 -19.22 -1.49 -5.77
C THR A 85 -18.18 -2.08 -6.74
N GLY A 86 -17.15 -1.32 -7.03
CA GLY A 86 -15.98 -1.79 -7.77
C GLY A 86 -14.93 -2.37 -6.82
N ILE A 87 -14.51 -3.61 -7.07
CA ILE A 87 -13.45 -4.29 -6.31
C ILE A 87 -12.35 -4.67 -7.28
N GLN A 88 -11.10 -4.26 -7.00
CA GLN A 88 -9.95 -4.53 -7.85
C GLN A 88 -8.76 -5.00 -7.01
N PHE A 89 -8.11 -6.05 -7.48
CA PHE A 89 -6.84 -6.54 -6.96
C PHE A 89 -5.71 -6.17 -7.92
N HIS A 90 -4.68 -5.52 -7.40
CA HIS A 90 -3.52 -5.11 -8.17
C HIS A 90 -2.28 -5.77 -7.59
N LEU A 91 -1.58 -6.56 -8.39
CA LEU A 91 -0.30 -7.13 -8.02
C LEU A 91 0.82 -6.35 -8.70
N PHE A 92 1.61 -5.62 -7.91
CA PHE A 92 2.77 -4.88 -8.38
C PHE A 92 4.05 -5.69 -8.16
N GLY A 93 4.84 -5.87 -9.21
CA GLY A 93 6.15 -6.50 -9.15
C GLY A 93 7.27 -5.49 -9.37
N SER A 94 7.86 -4.94 -8.31
CA SER A 94 8.93 -3.95 -8.39
C SER A 94 10.31 -4.59 -8.49
N PRO A 95 11.21 -4.11 -9.36
CA PRO A 95 12.62 -4.51 -9.36
C PRO A 95 13.42 -3.90 -8.21
N GLN A 96 12.83 -3.00 -7.41
CA GLN A 96 13.48 -2.31 -6.30
C GLN A 96 13.53 -3.15 -5.03
N VAL A 97 14.17 -4.30 -5.10
CA VAL A 97 14.28 -5.27 -3.99
C VAL A 97 15.34 -4.90 -2.94
N ARG A 98 16.09 -3.80 -3.15
CA ARG A 98 17.23 -3.42 -2.30
C ARG A 98 16.83 -3.21 -0.83
N THR A 99 15.69 -2.61 -0.57
CA THR A 99 15.23 -2.32 0.80
C THR A 99 14.97 -3.60 1.56
N GLN A 100 14.25 -4.55 0.94
CA GLN A 100 13.95 -5.86 1.53
C GLN A 100 15.23 -6.65 1.80
N LEU A 101 16.16 -6.65 0.85
CA LEU A 101 17.44 -7.34 1.00
C LEU A 101 18.36 -6.69 2.05
N ARG A 102 18.22 -5.38 2.29
CA ARG A 102 18.93 -4.70 3.40
C ARG A 102 18.46 -5.20 4.75
N HIS A 103 17.15 -5.38 4.95
CA HIS A 103 16.63 -5.98 6.18
C HIS A 103 17.22 -7.37 6.40
N TYR A 104 17.25 -8.20 5.36
CA TYR A 104 17.90 -9.51 5.43
C TYR A 104 19.37 -9.43 5.84
N ALA A 105 20.13 -8.47 5.28
CA ALA A 105 21.55 -8.29 5.62
C ALA A 105 21.76 -7.80 7.05
N ASN A 106 20.80 -7.05 7.60
CA ASN A 106 20.90 -6.43 8.94
C ASN A 106 20.40 -7.34 10.08
N LEU A 107 19.84 -8.52 9.78
CA LEU A 107 19.41 -9.49 10.81
C LEU A 107 20.57 -10.00 11.70
N ARG A 108 21.81 -9.63 11.41
CA ARG A 108 23.02 -10.04 12.13
C ARG A 108 23.74 -8.89 12.80
N VAL A 109 23.01 -7.84 13.18
CA VAL A 109 23.57 -6.69 13.91
C VAL A 109 24.13 -7.11 15.29
N GLU A 110 23.51 -8.07 15.94
CA GLU A 110 23.95 -8.63 17.24
C GLU A 110 25.39 -9.20 17.19
N ASP A 111 25.84 -9.64 16.02
CA ASP A 111 27.22 -10.11 15.83
C ASP A 111 28.25 -8.97 15.90
N GLU A 112 27.83 -7.70 15.80
CA GLU A 112 28.72 -6.53 15.96
C GLU A 112 28.98 -6.24 17.44
N ASP A 113 27.98 -6.31 18.27
CA ASP A 113 28.11 -6.08 19.72
C ASP A 113 29.04 -7.12 20.34
N GLN A 114 28.98 -8.36 19.90
CA GLN A 114 29.93 -9.40 20.29
C GLN A 114 31.36 -9.11 19.80
N SER A 115 31.53 -8.48 18.62
CA SER A 115 32.85 -8.12 18.12
C SER A 115 33.47 -6.94 18.86
N GLU A 116 32.68 -5.98 19.31
CA GLU A 116 33.12 -4.86 20.16
C GLU A 116 33.48 -5.35 21.57
N GLN A 117 32.69 -6.25 22.16
CA GLN A 117 33.02 -6.90 23.42
C GLN A 117 34.32 -7.72 23.31
N ALA A 118 34.56 -8.42 22.20
CA ALA A 118 35.79 -9.15 21.97
C ALA A 118 37.01 -8.24 21.88
N LYS A 119 36.89 -7.04 21.31
CA LYS A 119 37.94 -6.00 21.29
C LYS A 119 38.23 -5.47 22.70
N GLN A 120 37.18 -5.25 23.50
CA GLN A 120 37.31 -4.79 24.87
C GLN A 120 38.04 -5.78 25.77
N TRP A 121 38.02 -7.07 25.41
CA TRP A 121 38.73 -8.13 26.16
C TRP A 121 40.10 -8.48 25.57
N GLY A 122 40.66 -7.62 24.67
CA GLY A 122 41.97 -7.81 24.10
C GLY A 122 42.11 -9.00 23.16
N ARG A 123 40.99 -9.60 22.73
CA ARG A 123 41.05 -10.63 21.72
C ARG A 123 41.17 -9.98 20.34
N PRO A 124 42.10 -10.45 19.46
CA PRO A 124 42.20 -9.90 18.13
C PRO A 124 40.88 -10.03 17.43
N ALA A 125 40.33 -8.93 16.91
CA ALA A 125 39.13 -8.94 16.08
C ALA A 125 39.37 -9.93 14.93
N ARG A 126 38.81 -11.10 15.02
CA ARG A 126 38.87 -12.10 13.94
C ARG A 126 38.22 -11.43 12.73
N ASN A 127 39.04 -11.23 11.70
CA ASN A 127 38.72 -10.63 10.39
C ASN A 127 37.21 -10.53 10.12
N GLY A 128 36.68 -9.32 10.21
CA GLY A 128 35.32 -8.88 10.07
C GLY A 128 34.30 -9.99 9.90
N ASN A 129 33.30 -10.03 10.73
CA ASN A 129 32.33 -11.11 10.86
C ASN A 129 32.04 -11.84 9.52
N LEU A 130 32.50 -13.09 9.41
CA LEU A 130 32.36 -13.91 8.20
C LEU A 130 30.92 -13.96 7.70
N PHE A 131 29.99 -14.07 8.62
CA PHE A 131 28.55 -14.14 8.29
C PHE A 131 28.06 -12.86 7.66
N ARG A 132 28.55 -11.71 8.10
CA ARG A 132 28.23 -10.41 7.51
C ARG A 132 28.79 -10.28 6.09
N LYS A 133 30.02 -10.76 5.88
CA LYS A 133 30.62 -10.81 4.54
C LYS A 133 29.79 -11.70 3.61
N LEU A 134 29.40 -12.89 4.07
CA LEU A 134 28.54 -13.82 3.32
C LEU A 134 27.15 -13.23 3.05
N ALA A 135 26.54 -12.57 4.03
CA ALA A 135 25.24 -11.89 3.84
C ALA A 135 25.34 -10.79 2.77
N ARG A 136 26.38 -9.98 2.79
CA ARG A 136 26.63 -8.94 1.77
C ARG A 136 26.85 -9.54 0.37
N GLN A 137 27.60 -10.61 0.26
CA GLN A 137 27.81 -11.31 -1.01
C GLN A 137 26.50 -11.88 -1.54
N ARG A 138 25.69 -12.50 -0.67
CA ARG A 138 24.36 -13.02 -1.04
C ARG A 138 23.42 -11.91 -1.48
N VAL A 139 23.39 -10.80 -0.77
CA VAL A 139 22.61 -9.61 -1.19
C VAL A 139 23.07 -9.12 -2.56
N GLY A 140 24.38 -9.01 -2.79
CA GLY A 140 24.93 -8.62 -4.09
C GLY A 140 24.48 -9.55 -5.23
N HIS A 141 24.50 -10.86 -4.99
CA HIS A 141 24.02 -11.86 -5.94
C HIS A 141 22.51 -11.74 -6.20
N LEU A 142 21.69 -11.60 -5.16
CA LEU A 142 20.25 -11.45 -5.28
C LEU A 142 19.86 -10.14 -5.99
N LEU A 143 20.62 -9.05 -5.79
CA LEU A 143 20.40 -7.79 -6.52
C LEU A 143 20.60 -7.96 -8.03
N GLN A 144 21.53 -8.80 -8.46
CA GLN A 144 21.68 -9.13 -9.89
C GLN A 144 20.43 -9.85 -10.41
N GLY A 145 19.77 -10.67 -9.56
CA GLY A 145 18.54 -11.37 -9.89
C GLY A 145 17.34 -10.45 -10.16
N ALA A 146 17.39 -9.20 -9.72
CA ALA A 146 16.39 -8.20 -10.07
C ALA A 146 16.54 -7.67 -11.49
N GLN A 147 17.73 -7.78 -12.08
CA GLN A 147 18.04 -7.30 -13.44
C GLN A 147 17.99 -8.42 -14.47
N LYS A 148 18.47 -9.58 -14.10
CA LYS A 148 18.55 -10.77 -14.97
C LYS A 148 18.24 -12.04 -14.20
N SER A 149 17.77 -13.08 -14.87
CA SER A 149 17.59 -14.39 -14.24
C SER A 149 18.91 -14.91 -13.66
N LEU A 150 18.86 -15.44 -12.44
CA LEU A 150 19.98 -16.10 -11.78
C LEU A 150 20.12 -17.58 -12.22
N THR A 151 19.11 -18.12 -12.89
CA THR A 151 19.06 -19.51 -13.33
C THR A 151 19.13 -19.56 -14.85
N ALA A 152 20.10 -20.31 -15.39
CA ALA A 152 20.21 -20.50 -16.83
C ALA A 152 18.96 -21.20 -17.38
N GLY A 153 18.50 -20.74 -18.55
CA GLY A 153 17.31 -21.31 -19.22
C GLY A 153 15.96 -20.87 -18.68
N PHE A 154 15.92 -20.03 -17.65
CA PHE A 154 14.68 -19.48 -17.10
C PHE A 154 14.70 -17.95 -17.13
N HIS A 155 13.52 -17.34 -17.27
CA HIS A 155 13.35 -15.88 -17.34
C HIS A 155 12.80 -15.28 -16.03
N TYR A 156 13.01 -15.98 -14.90
CA TYR A 156 12.54 -15.49 -13.61
C TYR A 156 13.46 -14.41 -13.07
N THR A 157 12.88 -13.30 -12.69
CA THR A 157 13.58 -12.20 -12.02
C THR A 157 13.02 -12.00 -10.63
N ILE A 158 13.91 -11.61 -9.71
CA ILE A 158 13.51 -11.29 -8.33
C ILE A 158 12.73 -9.98 -8.34
N ARG A 159 11.56 -9.96 -7.71
CA ARG A 159 10.69 -8.80 -7.56
C ARG A 159 10.24 -8.65 -6.11
N ASP A 160 10.01 -7.42 -5.72
CA ASP A 160 9.23 -7.08 -4.52
C ASP A 160 7.76 -7.01 -4.94
N PHE A 161 6.97 -7.97 -4.49
CA PHE A 161 5.55 -8.07 -4.82
C PHE A 161 4.71 -7.38 -3.76
N ARG A 162 3.85 -6.45 -4.20
CA ARG A 162 2.87 -5.79 -3.35
C ARG A 162 1.49 -6.05 -3.90
N LEU A 163 0.61 -6.55 -3.06
CA LEU A 163 -0.78 -6.80 -3.41
C LEU A 163 -1.64 -5.66 -2.84
N MET A 164 -2.31 -4.95 -3.72
CA MET A 164 -3.21 -3.86 -3.34
C MET A 164 -4.65 -4.25 -3.66
N LEU A 165 -5.54 -4.00 -2.73
CA LEU A 165 -6.99 -4.09 -2.91
C LEU A 165 -7.55 -2.68 -2.94
N SER A 166 -8.23 -2.31 -4.01
CA SER A 166 -9.05 -1.11 -4.06
C SER A 166 -10.53 -1.46 -4.07
N VAL A 167 -11.29 -0.77 -3.23
CA VAL A 167 -12.73 -0.89 -3.15
C VAL A 167 -13.33 0.49 -3.37
N ALA A 168 -14.16 0.62 -4.40
CA ALA A 168 -14.82 1.87 -4.76
C ALA A 168 -16.34 1.70 -4.66
N PHE A 169 -16.96 2.50 -3.82
CA PHE A 169 -18.42 2.56 -3.65
C PHE A 169 -18.99 3.63 -4.57
N PRO A 170 -20.13 3.39 -5.23
CA PRO A 170 -20.76 4.41 -6.02
C PRO A 170 -21.11 5.61 -5.12
N GLY A 171 -20.76 6.81 -5.56
CA GLY A 171 -21.22 8.05 -4.94
C GLY A 171 -22.68 8.27 -5.32
N ASP A 172 -23.47 8.84 -4.41
CA ASP A 172 -24.72 9.46 -4.83
C ASP A 172 -24.40 10.72 -5.65
N PRO A 173 -24.97 10.87 -6.84
CA PRO A 173 -24.75 12.03 -7.70
C PRO A 173 -25.22 13.34 -7.06
#